data_d77a5a65fbbdf8f6f4b240afb276bd30
#
_entry.id   d77a5a65fbbdf8f6f4b240afb276bd30
#
_cell.length_a   1.000
_cell.length_b   1.000
_cell.length_c   1.000
_cell.angle_alpha   90.00
_cell.angle_beta   90.00
_cell.angle_gamma   90.00
#
_symmetry.space_group_name_H-M   'P 1'
#
loop_
_entity.id
_entity.type
_entity.pdbx_description
1 polymer ?
#
loop_
_entity_poly.entity_id
_entity_poly.type
_entity_poly.pdbx_seq_one_letter_code
_entity_poly.pdbx_strand_id
1 'polypeptide(L)'
;IRFLGSQAGEFPYVRGTRSHNRWRVHQTVEVKCPREANAEALKLLNSGVDSLGFSIAKEGFTAEELDQLLAGISIPAIEMVFCGAQTGSIAELVIAKLEKEGTASEAHVAFSIDPLVKGLSQKGDFCSPNGEKCFAKIASLIEKTREYKHIRIVTVSAGIFSNAGSTIVEELAFALSAGNDYIARLTDAGVDAELAARKLRFSFSVTSNYFLEIAKFRAARMLWA
;
A
#
# COMPACT_ATOMS: atom_id res chain seq x y z
N ILE A 1 -18.13 -27.59 12.86
CA ILE A 1 -17.06 -26.54 12.91
C ILE A 1 -17.66 -25.23 12.40
N ARG A 2 -17.55 -24.16 13.18
CA ARG A 2 -18.30 -22.89 13.02
C ARG A 2 -18.23 -22.24 11.63
N PHE A 3 -17.18 -22.46 10.86
CA PHE A 3 -16.95 -21.76 9.57
C PHE A 3 -16.80 -22.68 8.35
N LEU A 4 -17.24 -23.94 8.45
CA LEU A 4 -17.13 -24.90 7.33
C LEU A 4 -17.93 -24.46 6.09
N GLY A 5 -19.08 -23.81 6.29
CA GLY A 5 -19.96 -23.32 5.22
C GLY A 5 -19.62 -21.93 4.67
N SER A 6 -18.59 -21.23 5.21
CA SER A 6 -18.26 -19.87 4.75
C SER A 6 -17.73 -19.88 3.33
N GLN A 7 -18.21 -18.93 2.51
CA GLN A 7 -17.74 -18.74 1.14
C GLN A 7 -16.56 -17.75 1.10
N ALA A 8 -15.74 -17.81 0.06
CA ALA A 8 -14.70 -16.83 -0.17
C ALA A 8 -15.34 -15.53 -0.70
N GLY A 9 -14.90 -14.37 -0.19
CA GLY A 9 -15.48 -13.07 -0.52
C GLY A 9 -16.64 -12.62 0.36
N GLU A 10 -17.13 -13.48 1.28
CA GLU A 10 -18.20 -13.16 2.22
C GLU A 10 -17.65 -12.73 3.58
N PHE A 11 -18.31 -11.73 4.18
CA PHE A 11 -18.03 -11.29 5.55
C PHE A 11 -18.20 -12.46 6.56
N PRO A 12 -17.34 -12.65 7.55
CA PRO A 12 -16.16 -11.89 7.94
C PRO A 12 -14.85 -12.33 7.25
N TYR A 13 -14.89 -12.71 6.02
CA TYR A 13 -13.75 -13.01 5.13
C TYR A 13 -12.82 -14.14 5.62
N VAL A 14 -13.37 -15.15 6.29
CA VAL A 14 -12.63 -16.29 6.86
C VAL A 14 -11.80 -17.03 5.80
N ARG A 15 -12.34 -17.16 4.58
CA ARG A 15 -11.68 -17.87 3.47
C ARG A 15 -10.94 -16.94 2.50
N GLY A 16 -11.23 -15.65 2.51
CA GLY A 16 -10.60 -14.66 1.65
C GLY A 16 -11.50 -13.47 1.36
N THR A 17 -10.92 -12.36 0.99
CA THR A 17 -11.64 -11.12 0.61
C THR A 17 -12.20 -11.16 -0.81
N ARG A 18 -11.84 -12.18 -1.61
CA ARG A 18 -12.25 -12.34 -3.02
C ARG A 18 -12.87 -13.71 -3.22
N SER A 19 -13.83 -13.79 -4.14
CA SER A 19 -14.47 -15.05 -4.55
C SER A 19 -13.58 -15.99 -5.38
N HIS A 20 -12.42 -15.49 -5.83
CA HIS A 20 -11.45 -16.23 -6.65
C HIS A 20 -10.06 -16.26 -6.01
N ASN A 21 -9.25 -17.23 -6.41
CA ASN A 21 -7.91 -17.46 -5.87
C ASN A 21 -6.79 -16.84 -6.76
N ARG A 22 -7.02 -15.70 -7.37
CA ARG A 22 -6.01 -14.96 -8.13
C ARG A 22 -5.28 -14.02 -7.20
N TRP A 23 -3.98 -14.18 -7.06
CA TRP A 23 -3.07 -13.21 -6.44
C TRP A 23 -2.18 -12.59 -7.50
N ARG A 24 -1.57 -11.47 -7.21
CA ARG A 24 -0.62 -10.81 -8.09
C ARG A 24 0.80 -11.19 -7.70
N VAL A 25 1.64 -11.43 -8.69
CA VAL A 25 3.08 -11.63 -8.50
C VAL A 25 3.74 -10.26 -8.48
N HIS A 26 4.28 -9.87 -7.33
CA HIS A 26 4.85 -8.55 -7.10
C HIS A 26 6.38 -8.58 -7.13
N GLN A 27 6.98 -7.62 -7.83
CA GLN A 27 8.42 -7.38 -7.80
C GLN A 27 8.70 -5.89 -7.67
N THR A 28 9.63 -5.53 -6.76
CA THR A 28 10.06 -4.14 -6.58
C THR A 28 11.34 -3.87 -7.36
N VAL A 29 11.35 -2.76 -8.12
CA VAL A 29 12.49 -2.22 -8.85
C VAL A 29 13.01 -0.99 -8.11
N GLU A 30 14.32 -0.92 -7.89
CA GLU A 30 14.98 0.25 -7.32
C GLU A 30 15.23 1.30 -8.39
N VAL A 31 14.65 2.50 -8.24
CA VAL A 31 14.73 3.55 -9.25
C VAL A 31 15.92 4.47 -8.97
N LYS A 32 17.10 4.09 -9.51
CA LYS A 32 18.29 4.96 -9.54
C LYS A 32 18.30 5.83 -10.80
N CYS A 33 17.99 5.23 -11.94
CA CYS A 33 17.79 5.88 -13.23
C CYS A 33 16.44 5.46 -13.80
N PRO A 34 15.53 6.39 -14.14
CA PRO A 34 14.18 6.06 -14.62
C PRO A 34 14.17 5.16 -15.87
N ARG A 35 15.07 5.38 -16.81
CA ARG A 35 15.16 4.56 -18.05
C ARG A 35 15.61 3.13 -17.80
N GLU A 36 16.59 2.93 -16.92
CA GLU A 36 17.08 1.59 -16.57
C GLU A 36 16.02 0.83 -15.77
N ALA A 37 15.39 1.50 -14.81
CA ALA A 37 14.28 0.94 -14.05
C ALA A 37 13.07 0.58 -14.92
N ASN A 38 12.76 1.37 -15.94
CA ASN A 38 11.75 1.06 -16.94
C ASN A 38 12.10 -0.21 -17.72
N ALA A 39 13.34 -0.31 -18.22
CA ALA A 39 13.80 -1.49 -18.96
C ALA A 39 13.72 -2.77 -18.10
N GLU A 40 14.08 -2.69 -16.82
CA GLU A 40 13.94 -3.79 -15.87
C GLU A 40 12.46 -4.13 -15.62
N ALA A 41 11.61 -3.13 -15.41
CA ALA A 41 10.17 -3.30 -15.21
C ALA A 41 9.51 -4.01 -16.40
N LEU A 42 9.82 -3.60 -17.63
CA LEU A 42 9.30 -4.25 -18.85
C LEU A 42 9.77 -5.71 -18.98
N LYS A 43 11.02 -5.99 -18.60
CA LYS A 43 11.53 -7.37 -18.54
C LYS A 43 10.78 -8.22 -17.53
N LEU A 44 10.51 -7.69 -16.32
CA LEU A 44 9.75 -8.38 -15.30
C LEU A 44 8.31 -8.67 -15.74
N LEU A 45 7.64 -7.70 -16.37
CA LEU A 45 6.29 -7.89 -16.93
C LEU A 45 6.26 -9.00 -17.97
N ASN A 46 7.24 -9.05 -18.87
CA ASN A 46 7.39 -10.12 -19.85
C ASN A 46 7.69 -11.50 -19.21
N SER A 47 8.15 -11.52 -17.97
CA SER A 47 8.43 -12.73 -17.19
C SER A 47 7.26 -13.20 -16.32
N GLY A 48 6.09 -12.52 -16.42
CA GLY A 48 4.87 -12.92 -15.73
C GLY A 48 4.60 -12.18 -14.41
N VAL A 49 5.35 -11.13 -14.09
CA VAL A 49 5.03 -10.21 -13.00
C VAL A 49 3.82 -9.36 -13.43
N ASP A 50 2.84 -9.19 -12.55
CA ASP A 50 1.62 -8.41 -12.78
C ASP A 50 1.36 -7.32 -11.72
N SER A 51 2.34 -7.13 -10.82
CA SER A 51 2.40 -6.04 -9.85
C SER A 51 3.83 -5.51 -9.74
N LEU A 52 4.05 -4.25 -10.07
CA LEU A 52 5.37 -3.60 -10.02
C LEU A 52 5.48 -2.65 -8.83
N GLY A 53 6.54 -2.81 -8.05
CA GLY A 53 6.97 -1.83 -7.05
C GLY A 53 8.04 -0.91 -7.63
N PHE A 54 7.95 0.38 -7.33
CA PHE A 54 9.00 1.36 -7.64
C PHE A 54 9.50 2.00 -6.36
N SER A 55 10.74 1.68 -5.99
CA SER A 55 11.42 2.27 -4.84
C SER A 55 12.21 3.49 -5.27
N ILE A 56 11.70 4.70 -4.96
CA ILE A 56 12.27 5.96 -5.40
C ILE A 56 12.90 6.67 -4.19
N ALA A 57 14.22 6.64 -4.13
CA ALA A 57 14.98 7.30 -3.07
C ALA A 57 15.34 8.76 -3.42
N LYS A 58 15.32 9.12 -4.72
CA LYS A 58 15.69 10.44 -5.22
C LYS A 58 14.73 11.52 -4.72
N GLU A 59 15.29 12.60 -4.19
CA GLU A 59 14.56 13.84 -3.92
C GLU A 59 14.33 14.63 -5.21
N GLY A 60 13.19 15.34 -5.30
CA GLY A 60 12.88 16.16 -6.47
C GLY A 60 12.61 15.35 -7.74
N PHE A 61 12.01 14.15 -7.60
CA PHE A 61 11.59 13.36 -8.75
C PHE A 61 10.55 14.11 -9.58
N THR A 62 10.75 14.18 -10.90
CA THR A 62 9.94 15.03 -11.80
C THR A 62 8.89 14.25 -12.60
N ALA A 63 7.95 15.00 -13.22
CA ALA A 63 6.93 14.41 -14.09
C ALA A 63 7.56 13.76 -15.34
N GLU A 64 8.62 14.35 -15.89
CA GLU A 64 9.34 13.81 -17.05
C GLU A 64 10.06 12.50 -16.69
N GLU A 65 10.60 12.41 -15.48
CA GLU A 65 11.21 11.18 -14.96
C GLU A 65 10.15 10.08 -14.74
N LEU A 66 8.94 10.47 -14.27
CA LEU A 66 7.81 9.56 -14.15
C LEU A 66 7.36 9.05 -15.53
N ASP A 67 7.30 9.92 -16.53
CA ASP A 67 6.96 9.54 -17.91
C ASP A 67 7.99 8.57 -18.49
N GLN A 68 9.29 8.78 -18.23
CA GLN A 68 10.34 7.86 -18.62
C GLN A 68 10.24 6.51 -17.91
N LEU A 69 9.93 6.52 -16.60
CA LEU A 69 9.79 5.32 -15.78
C LEU A 69 8.62 4.44 -16.24
N LEU A 70 7.51 5.05 -16.63
CA LEU A 70 6.28 4.36 -17.01
C LEU A 70 6.11 4.18 -18.52
N ALA A 71 7.10 4.54 -19.33
CA ALA A 71 7.04 4.42 -20.77
C ALA A 71 6.76 2.97 -21.23
N GLY A 72 5.72 2.77 -22.05
CA GLY A 72 5.36 1.44 -22.56
C GLY A 72 4.68 0.51 -21.55
N ILE A 73 4.42 0.96 -20.31
CA ILE A 73 3.69 0.18 -19.31
C ILE A 73 2.20 0.52 -19.39
N SER A 74 1.37 -0.50 -19.58
CA SER A 74 -0.09 -0.34 -19.55
C SER A 74 -0.61 -0.25 -18.13
N ILE A 75 -0.86 0.97 -17.66
CA ILE A 75 -1.27 1.25 -16.26
C ILE A 75 -2.53 0.47 -15.84
N PRO A 76 -3.61 0.39 -16.63
CA PRO A 76 -4.80 -0.38 -16.23
C PRO A 76 -4.58 -1.89 -16.14
N ALA A 77 -3.55 -2.42 -16.82
CA ALA A 77 -3.32 -3.87 -16.89
C ALA A 77 -2.60 -4.46 -15.67
N ILE A 78 -1.90 -3.63 -14.90
CA ILE A 78 -1.06 -4.08 -13.78
C ILE A 78 -1.39 -3.32 -12.48
N GLU A 79 -0.88 -3.83 -11.36
CA GLU A 79 -0.81 -3.05 -10.13
C GLU A 79 0.53 -2.35 -10.03
N MET A 80 0.53 -1.10 -9.57
CA MET A 80 1.74 -0.35 -9.28
C MET A 80 1.80 0.03 -7.80
N VAL A 81 2.98 -0.09 -7.20
CA VAL A 81 3.25 0.31 -5.82
C VAL A 81 4.42 1.28 -5.79
N PHE A 82 4.20 2.47 -5.27
CA PHE A 82 5.28 3.46 -5.12
C PHE A 82 5.72 3.55 -3.67
N CYS A 83 7.03 3.48 -3.43
CA CYS A 83 7.63 3.57 -2.10
C CYS A 83 8.90 4.44 -2.14
N GLY A 84 9.38 4.84 -0.96
CA GLY A 84 10.59 5.65 -0.80
C GLY A 84 10.37 6.89 0.05
N ALA A 85 11.40 7.72 0.16
CA ALA A 85 11.42 8.86 1.09
C ALA A 85 10.38 9.95 0.76
N GLN A 86 10.10 10.17 -0.53
CA GLN A 86 9.22 11.23 -1.05
C GLN A 86 7.90 10.69 -1.60
N THR A 87 7.41 9.57 -1.08
CA THR A 87 6.20 8.90 -1.61
C THR A 87 4.98 9.82 -1.70
N GLY A 88 4.83 10.79 -0.80
CA GLY A 88 3.74 11.76 -0.86
C GLY A 88 3.78 12.66 -2.11
N SER A 89 4.95 13.21 -2.45
CA SER A 89 5.14 14.03 -3.66
C SER A 89 5.02 13.18 -4.93
N ILE A 90 5.51 11.94 -4.88
CA ILE A 90 5.36 10.98 -5.98
C ILE A 90 3.87 10.66 -6.19
N ALA A 91 3.09 10.52 -5.12
CA ALA A 91 1.65 10.29 -5.22
C ALA A 91 0.93 11.44 -5.96
N GLU A 92 1.29 12.69 -5.66
CA GLU A 92 0.74 13.85 -6.38
C GLU A 92 1.04 13.79 -7.89
N LEU A 93 2.28 13.46 -8.27
CA LEU A 93 2.69 13.34 -9.67
C LEU A 93 1.96 12.19 -10.38
N VAL A 94 1.89 11.03 -9.75
CA VAL A 94 1.23 9.84 -10.32
C VAL A 94 -0.26 10.10 -10.50
N ILE A 95 -0.95 10.65 -9.49
CA ILE A 95 -2.37 10.98 -9.57
C ILE A 95 -2.62 11.98 -10.70
N ALA A 96 -1.83 13.05 -10.79
CA ALA A 96 -1.96 14.06 -11.84
C ALA A 96 -1.76 13.45 -13.25
N LYS A 97 -0.81 12.51 -13.41
CA LYS A 97 -0.60 11.78 -14.65
C LYS A 97 -1.82 10.92 -15.02
N LEU A 98 -2.34 10.15 -14.06
CA LEU A 98 -3.51 9.29 -14.27
C LEU A 98 -4.76 10.09 -14.64
N GLU A 99 -4.97 11.24 -14.01
CA GLU A 99 -6.07 12.16 -14.32
C GLU A 99 -5.92 12.75 -15.73
N LYS A 100 -4.70 13.17 -16.10
CA LYS A 100 -4.40 13.70 -17.43
C LYS A 100 -4.62 12.68 -18.54
N GLU A 101 -4.30 11.41 -18.28
CA GLU A 101 -4.47 10.31 -19.22
C GLU A 101 -5.88 9.69 -19.22
N GLY A 102 -6.74 10.09 -18.26
CA GLY A 102 -8.10 9.56 -18.11
C GLY A 102 -8.15 8.10 -17.62
N THR A 103 -7.06 7.59 -17.03
CA THR A 103 -6.92 6.19 -16.60
C THR A 103 -7.13 5.99 -15.10
N ALA A 104 -7.34 7.07 -14.33
CA ALA A 104 -7.39 7.05 -12.86
C ALA A 104 -8.48 6.11 -12.28
N SER A 105 -9.61 5.95 -12.97
CA SER A 105 -10.70 5.08 -12.51
C SER A 105 -10.39 3.59 -12.62
N GLU A 106 -9.54 3.20 -13.56
CA GLU A 106 -9.16 1.81 -13.85
C GLU A 106 -7.80 1.43 -13.22
N ALA A 107 -7.00 2.43 -12.85
CA ALA A 107 -5.65 2.23 -12.34
C ALA A 107 -5.65 1.56 -10.95
N HIS A 108 -4.86 0.50 -10.82
CA HIS A 108 -4.58 -0.15 -9.55
C HIS A 108 -3.26 0.36 -8.99
N VAL A 109 -3.31 1.36 -8.11
CA VAL A 109 -2.10 2.00 -7.58
C VAL A 109 -2.13 2.03 -6.05
N ALA A 110 -0.99 1.77 -5.45
CA ALA A 110 -0.79 1.92 -4.02
C ALA A 110 0.46 2.73 -3.70
N PHE A 111 0.36 3.52 -2.65
CA PHE A 111 1.47 4.30 -2.13
C PHE A 111 1.86 3.77 -0.76
N SER A 112 3.15 3.53 -0.54
CA SER A 112 3.67 3.11 0.77
C SER A 112 3.91 4.33 1.67
N ILE A 113 2.84 5.10 1.90
CA ILE A 113 2.86 6.18 2.88
C ILE A 113 2.51 5.59 4.23
N ASP A 114 3.51 5.54 5.12
CA ASP A 114 3.38 5.00 6.47
C ASP A 114 3.95 6.01 7.48
N PRO A 115 3.11 6.81 8.13
CA PRO A 115 3.55 7.83 9.07
C PRO A 115 4.30 7.27 10.28
N LEU A 116 3.91 6.11 10.81
CA LEU A 116 4.56 5.48 11.96
C LEU A 116 5.97 4.99 11.60
N VAL A 117 6.10 4.26 10.50
CA VAL A 117 7.40 3.77 10.03
C VAL A 117 8.35 4.92 9.73
N LYS A 118 7.83 6.00 9.13
CA LYS A 118 8.62 7.20 8.87
C LYS A 118 9.09 7.86 10.19
N GLY A 119 8.23 7.92 11.20
CA GLY A 119 8.59 8.43 12.54
C GLY A 119 9.67 7.60 13.20
N LEU A 120 9.52 6.28 13.20
CA LEU A 120 10.49 5.34 13.77
C LEU A 120 11.85 5.38 13.07
N SER A 121 11.87 5.44 11.73
CA SER A 121 13.12 5.41 10.97
C SER A 121 13.94 6.70 11.07
N GLN A 122 13.28 7.85 11.26
CA GLN A 122 13.94 9.15 11.27
C GLN A 122 14.31 9.67 12.66
N LYS A 123 13.57 9.33 13.73
CA LYS A 123 13.76 9.92 15.06
C LYS A 123 13.55 8.95 16.23
N GLY A 124 13.10 7.74 15.98
CA GLY A 124 12.75 6.80 17.06
C GLY A 124 11.59 7.28 17.95
N ASP A 125 10.81 8.26 17.50
CA ASP A 125 9.72 8.87 18.25
C ASP A 125 8.41 8.82 17.44
N PHE A 126 7.40 8.16 18.01
CA PHE A 126 6.07 8.06 17.43
C PHE A 126 5.28 9.37 17.45
N CYS A 127 5.69 10.32 18.29
CA CYS A 127 5.01 11.60 18.51
C CYS A 127 5.80 12.76 17.91
N SER A 128 6.10 12.72 16.60
CA SER A 128 6.72 13.86 15.94
C SER A 128 5.74 15.05 15.87
N PRO A 129 6.16 16.29 16.18
CA PRO A 129 5.37 17.51 16.00
C PRO A 129 4.87 17.72 14.56
N ASN A 130 5.47 17.01 13.58
CA ASN A 130 5.06 17.01 12.18
C ASN A 130 3.94 16.00 11.86
N GLY A 131 3.49 15.20 12.84
CA GLY A 131 2.47 14.17 12.63
C GLY A 131 1.15 14.73 12.09
N GLU A 132 0.63 15.81 12.67
CA GLU A 132 -0.60 16.46 12.21
C GLU A 132 -0.49 16.99 10.78
N LYS A 133 0.63 17.63 10.41
CA LYS A 133 0.87 18.10 9.05
C LYS A 133 0.98 16.95 8.04
N CYS A 134 1.50 15.79 8.48
CA CYS A 134 1.57 14.60 7.67
C CYS A 134 0.16 14.06 7.39
N PHE A 135 -0.68 13.92 8.41
CA PHE A 135 -2.05 13.45 8.27
C PHE A 135 -2.92 14.41 7.45
N ALA A 136 -2.75 15.72 7.59
CA ALA A 136 -3.44 16.71 6.74
C ALA A 136 -3.09 16.53 5.24
N LYS A 137 -1.82 16.26 4.90
CA LYS A 137 -1.42 15.96 3.52
C LYS A 137 -2.01 14.65 3.01
N ILE A 138 -1.99 13.61 3.83
CA ILE A 138 -2.60 12.31 3.50
C ILE A 138 -4.10 12.49 3.28
N ALA A 139 -4.79 13.22 4.14
CA ALA A 139 -6.21 13.54 4.04
C ALA A 139 -6.52 14.22 2.70
N SER A 140 -5.72 15.21 2.29
CA SER A 140 -5.86 15.88 0.99
C SER A 140 -5.71 14.90 -0.19
N LEU A 141 -4.74 13.97 -0.15
CA LEU A 141 -4.56 12.95 -1.18
C LEU A 141 -5.74 11.97 -1.22
N ILE A 142 -6.27 11.58 -0.06
CA ILE A 142 -7.44 10.71 0.06
C ILE A 142 -8.67 11.38 -0.56
N GLU A 143 -8.92 12.64 -0.23
CA GLU A 143 -10.05 13.38 -0.78
C GLU A 143 -9.93 13.57 -2.30
N LYS A 144 -8.73 13.90 -2.80
CA LYS A 144 -8.48 14.00 -4.24
C LYS A 144 -8.75 12.69 -4.98
N THR A 145 -8.52 11.55 -4.33
CA THR A 145 -8.71 10.22 -4.93
C THR A 145 -10.01 9.54 -4.50
N ARG A 146 -10.96 10.26 -3.91
CA ARG A 146 -12.21 9.72 -3.35
C ARG A 146 -12.93 8.78 -4.31
N GLU A 147 -13.08 9.17 -5.56
CA GLU A 147 -13.80 8.43 -6.60
C GLU A 147 -13.04 7.22 -7.17
N TYR A 148 -11.72 7.13 -6.93
CA TYR A 148 -10.87 6.09 -7.53
C TYR A 148 -10.80 4.87 -6.61
N LYS A 149 -11.58 3.84 -6.86
CA LYS A 149 -11.77 2.65 -6.01
C LYS A 149 -10.49 1.85 -5.75
N HIS A 150 -9.56 1.85 -6.70
CA HIS A 150 -8.37 0.99 -6.67
C HIS A 150 -7.08 1.73 -6.34
N ILE A 151 -7.17 3.02 -5.98
CA ILE A 151 -6.03 3.78 -5.47
C ILE A 151 -5.99 3.70 -3.94
N ARG A 152 -4.86 3.24 -3.40
CA ARG A 152 -4.58 3.13 -1.95
C ARG A 152 -3.49 4.12 -1.57
N ILE A 153 -3.75 4.95 -0.58
CA ILE A 153 -2.85 6.04 -0.18
C ILE A 153 -1.96 5.63 0.99
N VAL A 154 -2.53 4.91 1.97
CA VAL A 154 -1.81 4.55 3.20
C VAL A 154 -1.50 3.05 3.19
N THR A 155 -0.28 2.71 3.56
CA THR A 155 0.14 1.31 3.78
C THR A 155 0.58 1.14 5.23
N VAL A 156 -0.07 0.24 5.97
CA VAL A 156 0.42 -0.21 7.27
C VAL A 156 1.48 -1.27 7.04
N SER A 157 2.74 -0.92 7.29
CA SER A 157 3.91 -1.78 7.02
C SER A 157 4.21 -2.67 8.23
N ALA A 158 3.43 -3.74 8.42
CA ALA A 158 3.58 -4.65 9.55
C ALA A 158 4.93 -5.38 9.58
N GLY A 159 5.56 -5.56 8.42
CA GLY A 159 6.86 -6.22 8.30
C GLY A 159 7.98 -5.58 9.12
N ILE A 160 7.88 -4.30 9.49
CA ILE A 160 8.87 -3.67 10.37
C ILE A 160 8.88 -4.32 11.76
N PHE A 161 7.72 -4.69 12.29
CA PHE A 161 7.60 -5.35 13.59
C PHE A 161 8.16 -6.76 13.54
N SER A 162 7.83 -7.51 12.49
CA SER A 162 8.37 -8.85 12.26
C SER A 162 9.90 -8.83 12.13
N ASN A 163 10.45 -7.88 11.37
CA ASN A 163 11.91 -7.72 11.23
C ASN A 163 12.59 -7.29 12.53
N ALA A 164 11.87 -6.65 13.44
CA ALA A 164 12.34 -6.31 14.78
C ALA A 164 12.26 -7.48 15.78
N GLY A 165 11.76 -8.66 15.34
CA GLY A 165 11.70 -9.87 16.16
C GLY A 165 10.35 -10.13 16.83
N SER A 166 9.29 -9.43 16.44
CA SER A 166 7.94 -9.68 16.94
C SER A 166 7.43 -11.07 16.55
N THR A 167 6.66 -11.66 17.43
CA THR A 167 5.88 -12.86 17.12
C THR A 167 4.79 -12.55 16.10
N ILE A 168 4.23 -13.57 15.47
CA ILE A 168 3.11 -13.45 14.52
C ILE A 168 1.89 -12.74 15.17
N VAL A 169 1.63 -13.00 16.44
CA VAL A 169 0.53 -12.37 17.20
C VAL A 169 0.80 -10.90 17.43
N GLU A 170 2.02 -10.54 17.83
CA GLU A 170 2.42 -9.15 18.04
C GLU A 170 2.44 -8.36 16.73
N GLU A 171 2.98 -8.94 15.65
CA GLU A 171 2.92 -8.30 14.31
C GLU A 171 1.49 -7.96 13.93
N LEU A 172 0.55 -8.91 14.11
CA LEU A 172 -0.86 -8.70 13.82
C LEU A 172 -1.48 -7.63 14.71
N ALA A 173 -1.22 -7.70 16.03
CA ALA A 173 -1.76 -6.73 17.00
C ALA A 173 -1.28 -5.31 16.70
N PHE A 174 0.02 -5.11 16.45
CA PHE A 174 0.58 -3.81 16.11
C PHE A 174 0.04 -3.28 14.78
N ALA A 175 -0.09 -4.16 13.77
CA ALA A 175 -0.65 -3.76 12.48
C ALA A 175 -2.10 -3.28 12.60
N LEU A 176 -2.96 -4.02 13.30
CA LEU A 176 -4.36 -3.64 13.50
C LEU A 176 -4.48 -2.36 14.34
N SER A 177 -3.66 -2.22 15.39
CA SER A 177 -3.62 -1.01 16.21
C SER A 177 -3.19 0.21 15.40
N ALA A 178 -2.16 0.07 14.55
CA ALA A 178 -1.70 1.14 13.66
C ALA A 178 -2.77 1.51 12.63
N GLY A 179 -3.44 0.53 12.04
CA GLY A 179 -4.54 0.78 11.10
C GLY A 179 -5.70 1.55 11.76
N ASN A 180 -6.06 1.18 12.98
CA ASN A 180 -7.10 1.88 13.74
C ASN A 180 -6.68 3.32 14.09
N ASP A 181 -5.43 3.53 14.55
CA ASP A 181 -4.89 4.86 14.83
C ASP A 181 -4.89 5.75 13.57
N TYR A 182 -4.54 5.19 12.43
CA TYR A 182 -4.58 5.93 11.16
C TYR A 182 -6.00 6.36 10.78
N ILE A 183 -6.99 5.48 10.92
CA ILE A 183 -8.39 5.84 10.66
C ILE A 183 -8.82 6.95 11.62
N ALA A 184 -8.54 6.84 12.91
CA ALA A 184 -8.89 7.86 13.90
C ALA A 184 -8.29 9.22 13.54
N ARG A 185 -6.98 9.28 13.30
CA ARG A 185 -6.28 10.54 12.94
C ARG A 185 -6.75 11.13 11.61
N LEU A 186 -7.08 10.29 10.63
CA LEU A 186 -7.62 10.77 9.36
C LEU A 186 -9.04 11.31 9.54
N THR A 187 -9.82 10.70 10.42
CA THR A 187 -11.16 11.20 10.78
C THR A 187 -11.07 12.54 11.53
N ASP A 188 -10.12 12.69 12.45
CA ASP A 188 -9.84 13.97 13.11
C ASP A 188 -9.39 15.05 12.09
N ALA A 189 -8.72 14.64 11.01
CA ALA A 189 -8.35 15.52 9.90
C ALA A 189 -9.50 15.78 8.88
N GLY A 190 -10.72 15.28 9.17
CA GLY A 190 -11.93 15.55 8.38
C GLY A 190 -12.25 14.54 7.28
N VAL A 191 -11.52 13.43 7.19
CA VAL A 191 -11.82 12.36 6.22
C VAL A 191 -12.90 11.45 6.80
N ASP A 192 -13.86 11.07 5.97
CA ASP A 192 -14.85 10.05 6.34
C ASP A 192 -14.17 8.71 6.67
N ALA A 193 -14.59 8.06 7.77
CA ALA A 193 -13.95 6.85 8.28
C ALA A 193 -13.99 5.67 7.29
N GLU A 194 -15.10 5.50 6.56
CA GLU A 194 -15.23 4.46 5.55
C GLU A 194 -14.29 4.74 4.36
N LEU A 195 -14.17 6.00 3.96
CA LEU A 195 -13.23 6.40 2.92
C LEU A 195 -11.77 6.17 3.37
N ALA A 196 -11.42 6.55 4.60
CA ALA A 196 -10.11 6.30 5.17
C ALA A 196 -9.76 4.81 5.15
N ALA A 197 -10.68 3.95 5.62
CA ALA A 197 -10.51 2.50 5.60
C ALA A 197 -10.34 1.95 4.18
N ARG A 198 -11.10 2.45 3.20
CA ARG A 198 -10.98 2.06 1.78
C ARG A 198 -9.64 2.46 1.16
N LYS A 199 -9.00 3.52 1.62
CA LYS A 199 -7.70 4.01 1.11
C LYS A 199 -6.50 3.42 1.82
N LEU A 200 -6.72 2.56 2.80
CA LEU A 200 -5.71 1.88 3.59
C LEU A 200 -5.48 0.45 3.07
N ARG A 201 -4.25 -0.02 3.18
CA ARG A 201 -3.86 -1.42 2.96
C ARG A 201 -2.85 -1.87 4.00
N PHE A 202 -2.76 -3.18 4.20
CA PHE A 202 -1.75 -3.80 5.07
C PHE A 202 -0.70 -4.53 4.24
N SER A 203 0.55 -4.47 4.71
CA SER A 203 1.67 -5.24 4.20
C SER A 203 2.27 -6.04 5.34
N PHE A 204 2.08 -7.37 5.33
CA PHE A 204 2.59 -8.30 6.34
C PHE A 204 3.83 -9.03 5.83
N SER A 205 4.72 -9.42 6.74
CA SER A 205 5.77 -10.38 6.45
C SER A 205 5.20 -11.79 6.30
N VAL A 206 5.93 -12.65 5.61
CA VAL A 206 5.66 -14.08 5.54
C VAL A 206 6.94 -14.83 5.90
N THR A 207 6.85 -15.68 6.91
CA THR A 207 7.96 -16.50 7.39
C THR A 207 7.86 -17.94 6.85
N SER A 208 8.82 -18.79 7.20
CA SER A 208 8.82 -20.21 6.83
C SER A 208 7.78 -21.05 7.60
N ASN A 209 7.10 -20.47 8.59
CA ASN A 209 6.13 -21.20 9.40
C ASN A 209 4.75 -21.24 8.74
N TYR A 210 4.63 -22.08 7.72
CA TYR A 210 3.51 -22.14 6.77
C TYR A 210 2.11 -22.09 7.40
N PHE A 211 1.83 -22.96 8.38
CA PHE A 211 0.48 -23.03 8.98
C PHE A 211 0.15 -21.83 9.86
N LEU A 212 1.14 -21.29 10.57
CA LEU A 212 0.95 -20.07 11.36
C LEU A 212 0.73 -18.87 10.48
N GLU A 213 1.40 -18.76 9.35
CA GLU A 213 1.18 -17.70 8.37
C GLU A 213 -0.24 -17.73 7.78
N ILE A 214 -0.73 -18.92 7.42
CA ILE A 214 -2.13 -19.08 6.99
C ILE A 214 -3.09 -18.63 8.10
N ALA A 215 -2.84 -19.03 9.36
CA ALA A 215 -3.66 -18.63 10.49
C ALA A 215 -3.64 -17.10 10.70
N LYS A 216 -2.46 -16.47 10.61
CA LYS A 216 -2.28 -15.01 10.70
C LYS A 216 -3.15 -14.26 9.68
N PHE A 217 -3.06 -14.62 8.40
CA PHE A 217 -3.85 -13.95 7.36
C PHE A 217 -5.36 -14.20 7.50
N ARG A 218 -5.77 -15.34 7.99
CA ARG A 218 -7.19 -15.61 8.31
C ARG A 218 -7.67 -14.75 9.47
N ALA A 219 -6.89 -14.71 10.56
CA ALA A 219 -7.19 -13.87 11.72
C ALA A 219 -7.20 -12.38 11.35
N ALA A 220 -6.21 -11.91 10.58
CA ALA A 220 -6.14 -10.53 10.12
C ALA A 220 -7.41 -10.09 9.39
N ARG A 221 -7.89 -10.89 8.44
CA ARG A 221 -9.13 -10.58 7.72
C ARG A 221 -10.37 -10.52 8.60
N MET A 222 -10.49 -11.48 9.52
CA MET A 222 -11.63 -11.56 10.43
C MET A 222 -11.66 -10.44 11.47
N LEU A 223 -10.49 -10.00 11.93
CA LEU A 223 -10.38 -8.95 12.95
C LEU A 223 -10.50 -7.54 12.37
N TRP A 224 -10.17 -7.39 11.10
CA TRP A 224 -10.28 -6.12 10.39
C TRP A 224 -11.64 -5.90 9.73
N ALA A 225 -12.46 -6.93 9.54
CA ALA A 225 -13.76 -6.90 8.84
C ALA A 225 -14.86 -6.07 9.55
#